data_f13c1392f337b039cabb5b8df6a4bbf2
#
_entry.id   f13c1392f337b039cabb5b8df6a4bbf2
#
_cell.length_a   1.000
_cell.length_b   1.000
_cell.length_c   1.000
_cell.angle_alpha   90.00
_cell.angle_beta   90.00
_cell.angle_gamma   90.00
#
_symmetry.space_group_name_H-M   'P 1'
#
loop_
_entity.id
_entity.type
_entity.pdbx_description
1 polymer ?
#
loop_
_entity_poly.entity_id
_entity_poly.type
_entity_poly.pdbx_seq_one_letter_code
_entity_poly.pdbx_strand_id
1 'polypeptide(L)' 'MSYPLGIDNPIVVKAVMGSHKWAIYWKDDFTKIATFPNQFQAYQARQAILEAN' A
#
# COMPACT_ATOMS: atom_id res chain seq x y z
N MET A 1 6.46 6.59 -15.36
CA MET A 1 5.33 5.81 -15.89
C MET A 1 4.42 5.41 -14.74
N SER A 2 3.15 5.62 -14.86
CA SER A 2 2.22 5.29 -13.81
C SER A 2 1.60 3.91 -14.05
N TYR A 3 1.23 3.22 -12.96
CA TYR A 3 0.60 1.92 -13.03
C TYR A 3 -0.91 2.07 -13.15
N PRO A 4 -1.58 1.20 -13.90
CA PRO A 4 -3.03 1.20 -13.95
C PRO A 4 -3.61 0.89 -12.57
N LEU A 5 -4.66 1.62 -12.21
CA LEU A 5 -5.31 1.39 -10.92
C LEU A 5 -6.00 0.03 -10.91
N GLY A 6 -5.76 -0.74 -9.87
CA GLY A 6 -6.39 -2.02 -9.66
C GLY A 6 -5.87 -3.16 -10.51
N ILE A 7 -4.96 -2.88 -11.43
CA ILE A 7 -4.35 -3.89 -12.30
C ILE A 7 -2.84 -3.73 -12.19
N ASP A 8 -2.14 -4.82 -11.94
CA ASP A 8 -0.67 -4.83 -11.87
C ASP A 8 -0.11 -3.82 -10.88
N ASN A 9 -0.90 -3.48 -9.87
CA ASN A 9 -0.44 -2.58 -8.82
C ASN A 9 0.59 -3.32 -7.97
N PRO A 10 1.84 -2.82 -7.89
CA PRO A 10 2.89 -3.53 -7.17
C PRO A 10 2.79 -3.41 -5.66
N ILE A 11 1.86 -2.60 -5.15
CA ILE A 11 1.73 -2.38 -3.72
C ILE A 11 0.36 -2.83 -3.25
N VAL A 12 0.35 -3.67 -2.20
CA VAL A 12 -0.86 -4.22 -1.60
C VAL A 12 -1.15 -3.51 -0.30
N VAL A 13 -2.41 -3.12 -0.09
CA VAL A 13 -2.87 -2.51 1.15
C VAL A 13 -3.64 -3.56 1.94
N LYS A 14 -3.22 -3.80 3.18
CA LYS A 14 -3.85 -4.81 4.03
C LYS A 14 -4.09 -4.29 5.43
N ALA A 15 -5.19 -4.75 6.04
CA ALA A 15 -5.45 -4.46 7.45
C ALA A 15 -4.49 -5.27 8.33
N VAL A 16 -4.00 -4.64 9.39
CA VAL A 16 -3.16 -5.33 10.36
C VAL A 16 -4.05 -6.05 11.34
N MET A 17 -3.89 -7.36 11.42
CA MET A 17 -4.71 -8.20 12.28
C MET A 17 -4.61 -7.77 13.75
N GLY A 18 -5.76 -7.65 14.41
CA GLY A 18 -5.78 -7.32 15.83
C GLY A 18 -5.58 -5.84 16.14
N SER A 19 -5.59 -4.97 15.16
CA SER A 19 -5.45 -3.54 15.39
C SER A 19 -6.27 -2.77 14.35
N HIS A 20 -6.37 -1.45 14.55
CA HIS A 20 -7.06 -0.60 13.59
C HIS A 20 -6.11 -0.03 12.53
N LYS A 21 -4.90 -0.56 12.47
CA LYS A 21 -3.89 -0.06 11.56
C LYS A 21 -3.96 -0.75 10.22
N TRP A 22 -3.39 -0.10 9.22
CA TRP A 22 -3.29 -0.63 7.87
C TRP A 22 -1.84 -0.55 7.42
N ALA A 23 -1.40 -1.54 6.68
CA ALA A 23 -0.01 -1.60 6.21
C ALA A 23 0.01 -1.78 4.71
N ILE A 24 1.11 -1.33 4.10
CA ILE A 24 1.32 -1.53 2.68
C ILE A 24 2.55 -2.42 2.49
N TYR A 25 2.48 -3.27 1.47
CA TYR A 25 3.49 -4.28 1.20
C TYR A 25 3.81 -4.32 -0.29
N TRP A 26 5.03 -4.73 -0.62
CA TRP A 26 5.36 -5.04 -1.99
C TRP A 26 4.69 -6.36 -2.38
N LYS A 27 4.04 -6.38 -3.54
CA LYS A 27 3.30 -7.54 -4.00
C LYS A 27 4.20 -8.75 -4.26
N ASP A 28 5.41 -8.52 -4.72
CA ASP A 28 6.31 -9.59 -5.13
C ASP A 28 6.69 -10.53 -4.00
N ASP A 29 7.11 -9.98 -2.87
CA ASP A 29 7.61 -10.78 -1.76
C ASP A 29 6.95 -10.43 -0.43
N PHE A 30 5.93 -9.56 -0.45
CA PHE A 30 5.22 -9.11 0.74
C PHE A 30 6.13 -8.44 1.76
N THR A 31 7.19 -7.80 1.29
CA THR A 31 8.02 -6.98 2.17
C THR A 31 7.22 -5.76 2.61
N LYS A 32 7.12 -5.57 3.92
CA LYS A 32 6.36 -4.46 4.48
C LYS A 32 7.05 -3.13 4.18
N ILE A 33 6.29 -2.18 3.64
CA ILE A 33 6.80 -0.85 3.33
C ILE A 33 6.58 0.09 4.51
N ALA A 34 5.35 0.15 5.01
CA ALA A 34 5.00 1.06 6.10
C ALA A 34 3.67 0.67 6.73
N THR A 35 3.39 1.22 7.91
CA THR A 35 2.13 1.02 8.62
C THR A 35 1.51 2.39 8.88
N PHE A 36 0.18 2.46 8.76
CA PHE A 36 -0.57 3.71 8.91
C PHE A 36 -1.73 3.51 9.87
N PRO A 37 -2.17 4.58 10.54
CA PRO A 37 -3.24 4.47 11.55
C PRO A 37 -4.62 4.21 10.95
N ASN A 38 -4.82 4.46 9.65
CA ASN A 38 -6.11 4.19 9.02
C ASN A 38 -5.93 3.88 7.54
N GLN A 39 -7.00 3.36 6.95
CA GLN A 39 -7.00 2.92 5.56
C GLN A 39 -6.73 4.06 4.59
N PHE A 40 -7.31 5.21 4.85
CA PHE A 40 -7.17 6.36 3.97
C PHE A 40 -5.70 6.75 3.79
N GLN A 41 -4.97 6.83 4.90
CA GLN A 41 -3.56 7.18 4.84
C GLN A 41 -2.73 6.12 4.13
N ALA A 42 -3.08 4.85 4.31
CA ALA A 42 -2.39 3.77 3.62
C ALA A 42 -2.56 3.88 2.11
N TYR A 43 -3.77 4.14 1.65
CA TYR A 43 -4.03 4.32 0.22
C TYR A 43 -3.34 5.56 -0.34
N GLN A 44 -3.31 6.64 0.43
CA GLN A 44 -2.61 7.86 0.00
C GLN A 44 -1.12 7.61 -0.15
N ALA A 45 -0.53 6.89 0.79
CA ALA A 45 0.90 6.57 0.73
C ALA A 45 1.22 5.69 -0.48
N ARG A 46 0.36 4.70 -0.74
CA ARG A 46 0.52 3.84 -1.91
C ARG A 46 0.49 4.67 -3.20
N GLN A 47 -0.47 5.57 -3.29
CA GLN A 47 -0.61 6.43 -4.47
C GLN A 47 0.63 7.30 -4.65
N ALA A 48 1.13 7.87 -3.57
CA ALA A 48 2.31 8.73 -3.64
C ALA A 48 3.53 7.97 -4.12
N ILE A 49 3.71 6.73 -3.67
CA ILE A 49 4.84 5.91 -4.09
C ILE A 49 4.73 5.59 -5.58
N LEU A 50 3.54 5.23 -6.03
CA LEU A 50 3.32 4.90 -7.44
C LEU A 50 3.55 6.11 -8.34
N GLU A 51 3.14 7.29 -7.89
CA GLU A 51 3.32 8.51 -8.68
C GLU A 51 4.77 8.97 -8.71
N ALA A 52 5.53 8.66 -7.68
CA ALA A 52 6.94 9.05 -7.61
C ALA A 52 7.81 8.23 -8.55
N ASN A 53 7.31 7.11 -9.01
CA ASN A 53 8.02 6.28 -9.98
C ASN A 53 7.56 6.63 -11.38
#